data_0b419e7444e18502f8891aad4a2e0166
#
_entry.id   0b419e7444e18502f8891aad4a2e0166
#
_cell.length_a   1.000
_cell.length_b   1.000
_cell.length_c   1.000
_cell.angle_alpha   90.00
_cell.angle_beta   90.00
_cell.angle_gamma   90.00
#
_symmetry.space_group_name_H-M   'P 1'
#
loop_
_entity.id
_entity.type
_entity.pdbx_description
1 polymer ?
#
loop_
_entity_poly.entity_id
_entity_poly.type
_entity_poly.pdbx_seq_one_letter_code
_entity_poly.pdbx_strand_id
1 'polypeptide(L)'
;AMMATMRCDHPDIEAFITAKSDSARLRMFNLSVLITDPFMDAVKADAPWDLQFDGKVYHTVQARDLWNKIMKSTYDFAEPGVIFIDRINAANNLNYVETIAATNPCGEQPLPPYGACLLGSINMARLVSDPFDKTARLDPKALTDLVAVAVRMMDNVVDASRFPLEAQAQEAQAKRRIG
;
A
#
# COMPACT_ATOMS: atom_id res chain seq x y z
N ALA A 1 -10.13 -10.66 2.73
CA ALA A 1 -9.99 -9.19 2.76
C ALA A 1 -9.47 -8.70 1.41
N MET A 2 -9.94 -7.54 0.98
CA MET A 2 -9.59 -6.92 -0.30
C MET A 2 -9.21 -5.46 -0.07
N MET A 3 -8.41 -4.90 -0.97
CA MET A 3 -8.12 -3.46 -1.00
C MET A 3 -8.76 -2.87 -2.25
N ALA A 4 -9.42 -1.73 -2.11
CA ALA A 4 -9.79 -0.89 -3.25
C ALA A 4 -9.13 0.49 -3.09
N THR A 5 -8.56 0.97 -4.17
CA THR A 5 -7.92 2.29 -4.22
C THR A 5 -8.56 3.15 -5.29
N MET A 6 -8.64 4.45 -5.06
CA MET A 6 -9.09 5.43 -6.05
C MET A 6 -8.18 6.65 -5.99
N ARG A 7 -7.86 7.20 -7.17
CA ARG A 7 -7.06 8.43 -7.25
C ARG A 7 -7.83 9.63 -6.73
N CYS A 8 -7.13 10.55 -6.09
CA CYS A 8 -7.71 11.80 -5.55
C CYS A 8 -8.28 12.74 -6.62
N ASP A 9 -7.98 12.51 -7.89
CA ASP A 9 -8.49 13.26 -9.04
C ASP A 9 -9.62 12.54 -9.79
N HIS A 10 -10.14 11.40 -9.29
CA HIS A 10 -11.22 10.69 -9.97
C HIS A 10 -12.57 11.40 -9.78
N PRO A 11 -13.45 11.46 -10.79
CA PRO A 11 -14.78 12.10 -10.67
C PRO A 11 -15.65 11.56 -9.53
N ASP A 12 -15.56 10.28 -9.21
CA ASP A 12 -16.35 9.63 -8.17
C ASP A 12 -15.65 9.61 -6.79
N ILE A 13 -14.56 10.37 -6.62
CA ILE A 13 -13.76 10.33 -5.39
C ILE A 13 -14.58 10.67 -4.14
N GLU A 14 -15.51 11.60 -4.23
CA GLU A 14 -16.34 11.98 -3.10
C GLU A 14 -17.28 10.85 -2.65
N ALA A 15 -17.85 10.11 -3.60
CA ALA A 15 -18.66 8.93 -3.32
C ALA A 15 -17.81 7.80 -2.72
N PHE A 16 -16.56 7.62 -3.21
CA PHE A 16 -15.60 6.66 -2.68
C PHE A 16 -15.22 6.97 -1.23
N ILE A 17 -14.94 8.22 -0.90
CA ILE A 17 -14.58 8.66 0.47
C ILE A 17 -15.68 8.29 1.47
N THR A 18 -16.95 8.41 1.09
CA THR A 18 -18.09 8.15 1.98
C THR A 18 -18.68 6.74 1.82
N ALA A 19 -18.09 5.89 1.00
CA ALA A 19 -18.65 4.58 0.65
C ALA A 19 -18.88 3.64 1.86
N LYS A 20 -18.09 3.79 2.93
CA LYS A 20 -18.18 2.99 4.16
C LYS A 20 -18.76 3.76 5.36
N SER A 21 -19.40 4.89 5.14
CA SER A 21 -20.18 5.57 6.21
C SER A 21 -21.35 4.71 6.70
N ASP A 22 -21.84 3.80 5.86
CA ASP A 22 -22.71 2.70 6.26
C ASP A 22 -21.84 1.45 6.53
N SER A 23 -21.76 1.04 7.79
CA SER A 23 -20.94 -0.09 8.25
C SER A 23 -21.35 -1.44 7.65
N ALA A 24 -22.53 -1.57 7.05
CA ALA A 24 -22.98 -2.78 6.38
C ALA A 24 -22.38 -2.94 4.97
N ARG A 25 -21.88 -1.85 4.37
CA ARG A 25 -21.36 -1.84 3.01
C ARG A 25 -19.87 -2.17 2.97
N LEU A 26 -19.44 -2.86 1.91
CA LEU A 26 -18.04 -3.15 1.57
C LEU A 26 -17.22 -3.73 2.75
N ARG A 27 -17.83 -4.56 3.59
CA ARG A 27 -17.22 -5.11 4.81
C ARG A 27 -15.92 -5.87 4.55
N MET A 28 -15.76 -6.45 3.35
CA MET A 28 -14.57 -7.22 2.95
C MET A 28 -13.47 -6.35 2.33
N PHE A 29 -13.73 -5.05 2.15
CA PHE A 29 -12.78 -4.11 1.56
C PHE A 29 -12.19 -3.17 2.60
N ASN A 30 -10.88 -2.93 2.50
CA ASN A 30 -10.24 -1.72 2.98
C ASN A 30 -10.21 -0.72 1.81
N LEU A 31 -10.49 0.54 2.08
CA LEU A 31 -10.50 1.60 1.08
C LEU A 31 -9.34 2.56 1.33
N SER A 32 -8.66 2.99 0.27
CA SER A 32 -7.62 4.01 0.38
C SER A 32 -7.62 4.95 -0.82
N VAL A 33 -7.40 6.23 -0.56
CA VAL A 33 -7.25 7.25 -1.60
C VAL A 33 -5.79 7.36 -1.99
N LEU A 34 -5.50 7.28 -3.28
CA LEU A 34 -4.17 7.53 -3.83
C LEU A 34 -3.95 9.04 -3.93
N ILE A 35 -3.11 9.55 -3.06
CA ILE A 35 -2.76 10.97 -2.95
C ILE A 35 -1.51 11.25 -3.78
N THR A 36 -1.59 12.26 -4.64
CA THR A 36 -0.46 12.74 -5.45
C THR A 36 0.22 13.94 -4.83
N ASP A 37 1.48 14.19 -5.17
CA ASP A 37 2.22 15.39 -4.74
C ASP A 37 1.53 16.68 -5.23
N PRO A 38 1.09 16.79 -6.51
CA PRO A 38 0.34 17.96 -6.97
C PRO A 38 -0.95 18.22 -6.19
N PHE A 39 -1.67 17.17 -5.76
CA PHE A 39 -2.84 17.35 -4.91
C PHE A 39 -2.47 17.95 -3.56
N MET A 40 -1.41 17.48 -2.92
CA MET A 40 -0.97 18.03 -1.64
C MET A 40 -0.48 19.47 -1.76
N ASP A 41 0.12 19.84 -2.88
CA ASP A 41 0.50 21.23 -3.14
C ASP A 41 -0.74 22.11 -3.36
N ALA A 42 -1.76 21.62 -4.06
CA ALA A 42 -3.05 22.30 -4.17
C ALA A 42 -3.75 22.47 -2.81
N VAL A 43 -3.70 21.44 -1.94
CA VAL A 43 -4.23 21.52 -0.56
C VAL A 43 -3.53 22.61 0.25
N LYS A 44 -2.19 22.69 0.19
CA LYS A 44 -1.42 23.73 0.90
C LYS A 44 -1.75 25.13 0.39
N ALA A 45 -1.86 25.27 -0.93
CA ALA A 45 -2.15 26.54 -1.59
C ALA A 45 -3.64 26.94 -1.52
N ASP A 46 -4.51 26.06 -1.01
CA ASP A 46 -5.98 26.23 -1.05
C ASP A 46 -6.49 26.48 -2.46
N ALA A 47 -5.99 25.73 -3.42
CA ALA A 47 -6.24 25.90 -4.85
C ALA A 47 -7.38 24.98 -5.35
N PRO A 48 -7.99 25.34 -6.51
CA PRO A 48 -8.90 24.44 -7.21
C PRO A 48 -8.21 23.12 -7.60
N TRP A 49 -8.98 22.03 -7.62
CA TRP A 49 -8.54 20.71 -7.99
C TRP A 49 -9.53 20.06 -8.96
N ASP A 50 -9.05 19.68 -10.12
CA ASP A 50 -9.88 19.08 -11.16
C ASP A 50 -10.07 17.59 -10.93
N LEU A 51 -11.32 17.15 -10.96
CA LEU A 51 -11.70 15.75 -10.97
C LEU A 51 -11.87 15.31 -12.42
N GLN A 52 -11.01 14.38 -12.85
CA GLN A 52 -10.87 14.03 -14.26
C GLN A 52 -10.77 12.51 -14.47
N PHE A 53 -11.22 12.07 -15.62
CA PHE A 53 -11.09 10.71 -16.06
C PHE A 53 -10.90 10.67 -17.58
N ASP A 54 -9.96 9.86 -18.04
CA ASP A 54 -9.61 9.70 -19.48
C ASP A 54 -9.39 11.04 -20.20
N GLY A 55 -8.65 11.95 -19.53
CA GLY A 55 -8.31 13.27 -20.09
C GLY A 55 -9.44 14.31 -20.09
N LYS A 56 -10.62 13.95 -19.55
CA LYS A 56 -11.76 14.87 -19.44
C LYS A 56 -11.98 15.31 -18.00
N VAL A 57 -12.08 16.62 -17.78
CA VAL A 57 -12.49 17.19 -16.49
C VAL A 57 -14.01 17.14 -16.38
N TYR A 58 -14.50 16.59 -15.26
CA TYR A 58 -15.93 16.46 -14.95
C TYR A 58 -16.38 17.50 -13.93
N HIS A 59 -15.57 17.75 -12.92
CA HIS A 59 -15.83 18.68 -11.85
C HIS A 59 -14.55 19.36 -11.41
N THR A 60 -14.66 20.53 -10.81
CA THR A 60 -13.56 21.19 -10.09
C THR A 60 -14.03 21.42 -8.66
N VAL A 61 -13.23 21.01 -7.69
CA VAL A 61 -13.49 21.16 -6.26
C VAL A 61 -12.36 21.95 -5.60
N GLN A 62 -12.56 22.40 -4.36
CA GLN A 62 -11.47 22.97 -3.59
C GLN A 62 -10.63 21.84 -2.99
N ALA A 63 -9.33 21.83 -3.26
CA ALA A 63 -8.44 20.76 -2.82
C ALA A 63 -8.47 20.56 -1.30
N ARG A 64 -8.49 21.66 -0.54
CA ARG A 64 -8.54 21.62 0.92
C ARG A 64 -9.85 21.05 1.44
N ASP A 65 -10.97 21.35 0.79
CA ASP A 65 -12.27 20.79 1.19
C ASP A 65 -12.32 19.28 0.95
N LEU A 66 -11.80 18.83 -0.19
CA LEU A 66 -11.68 17.39 -0.48
C LEU A 66 -10.77 16.69 0.55
N TRP A 67 -9.63 17.29 0.89
CA TRP A 67 -8.74 16.78 1.93
C TRP A 67 -9.43 16.70 3.29
N ASN A 68 -10.12 17.74 3.71
CA ASN A 68 -10.88 17.77 4.96
C ASN A 68 -11.98 16.69 4.99
N LYS A 69 -12.63 16.44 3.84
CA LYS A 69 -13.63 15.37 3.70
C LYS A 69 -13.00 13.99 3.90
N ILE A 70 -11.81 13.74 3.34
CA ILE A 70 -11.06 12.50 3.58
C ILE A 70 -10.76 12.36 5.07
N MET A 71 -10.16 13.39 5.68
CA MET A 71 -9.76 13.37 7.10
C MET A 71 -10.96 13.15 8.03
N LYS A 72 -12.08 13.81 7.74
CA LYS A 72 -13.31 13.65 8.52
C LYS A 72 -13.86 12.21 8.42
N SER A 73 -13.92 11.65 7.22
CA SER A 73 -14.37 10.27 7.02
C SER A 73 -13.46 9.28 7.74
N THR A 74 -12.15 9.46 7.63
CA THR A 74 -11.17 8.62 8.34
C THR A 74 -11.32 8.70 9.86
N TYR A 75 -11.57 9.90 10.39
CA TYR A 75 -11.81 10.09 11.82
C TYR A 75 -13.10 9.40 12.30
N ASP A 76 -14.19 9.56 11.53
CA ASP A 76 -15.51 9.06 11.92
C ASP A 76 -15.64 7.53 11.74
N PHE A 77 -14.98 6.94 10.72
CA PHE A 77 -15.19 5.56 10.27
C PHE A 77 -13.92 4.72 10.14
N ALA A 78 -12.75 5.25 10.49
CA ALA A 78 -11.42 4.65 10.30
C ALA A 78 -11.03 4.40 8.81
N GLU A 79 -11.85 4.85 7.86
CA GLU A 79 -11.63 4.73 6.41
C GLU A 79 -12.21 5.95 5.66
N PRO A 80 -11.68 6.28 4.47
CA PRO A 80 -10.57 5.61 3.77
C PRO A 80 -9.21 5.91 4.40
N GLY A 81 -8.23 5.04 4.16
CA GLY A 81 -6.83 5.34 4.35
C GLY A 81 -6.30 6.27 3.25
N VAL A 82 -5.05 6.72 3.38
CA VAL A 82 -4.36 7.49 2.33
C VAL A 82 -3.05 6.79 1.94
N ILE A 83 -2.73 6.83 0.65
CA ILE A 83 -1.50 6.28 0.08
C ILE A 83 -0.84 7.39 -0.73
N PHE A 84 0.34 7.83 -0.31
CA PHE A 84 1.12 8.85 -1.02
C PHE A 84 1.83 8.21 -2.21
N ILE A 85 1.08 8.01 -3.29
CA ILE A 85 1.48 7.14 -4.40
C ILE A 85 2.73 7.63 -5.13
N ASP A 86 2.92 8.94 -5.28
CA ASP A 86 4.10 9.49 -5.93
C ASP A 86 5.37 9.24 -5.09
N ARG A 87 5.26 9.35 -3.76
CA ARG A 87 6.36 9.06 -2.84
C ARG A 87 6.77 7.59 -2.87
N ILE A 88 5.78 6.71 -2.91
CA ILE A 88 6.02 5.27 -3.02
C ILE A 88 6.72 4.95 -4.33
N ASN A 89 6.24 5.49 -5.46
CA ASN A 89 6.87 5.27 -6.76
C ASN A 89 8.27 5.86 -6.84
N ALA A 90 8.52 7.04 -6.27
CA ALA A 90 9.84 7.64 -6.21
C ALA A 90 10.85 6.79 -5.39
N ALA A 91 10.38 6.11 -4.34
CA ALA A 91 11.20 5.24 -3.49
C ALA A 91 11.30 3.80 -4.01
N ASN A 92 10.54 3.42 -5.04
CA ASN A 92 10.53 2.06 -5.56
C ASN A 92 11.86 1.73 -6.26
N ASN A 93 12.56 0.72 -5.79
CA ASN A 93 13.82 0.24 -6.39
C ASN A 93 13.66 -0.27 -7.82
N LEU A 94 12.44 -0.62 -8.24
CA LEU A 94 12.09 -1.10 -9.57
C LEU A 94 11.36 -0.05 -10.42
N ASN A 95 11.48 1.24 -10.09
CA ASN A 95 10.78 2.33 -10.78
C ASN A 95 11.07 2.42 -12.29
N TYR A 96 12.19 1.84 -12.74
CA TYR A 96 12.60 1.79 -14.15
C TYR A 96 11.85 0.73 -14.98
N VAL A 97 11.14 -0.20 -14.35
CA VAL A 97 10.40 -1.29 -15.04
C VAL A 97 8.94 -1.43 -14.60
N GLU A 98 8.53 -0.73 -13.55
CA GLU A 98 7.16 -0.83 -13.04
C GLU A 98 6.67 0.47 -12.42
N THR A 99 5.35 0.55 -12.27
CA THR A 99 4.68 1.61 -11.50
C THR A 99 3.79 0.95 -10.45
N ILE A 100 3.98 1.32 -9.19
CA ILE A 100 3.11 0.87 -8.10
C ILE A 100 1.73 1.50 -8.28
N ALA A 101 0.68 0.67 -8.24
CA ALA A 101 -0.70 1.09 -8.50
C ALA A 101 -1.61 0.97 -7.26
N ALA A 102 -1.28 0.09 -6.33
CA ALA A 102 -2.08 -0.16 -5.12
C ALA A 102 -1.22 -0.79 -4.02
N THR A 103 -1.87 -1.17 -2.92
CA THR A 103 -1.26 -1.98 -1.87
C THR A 103 -2.14 -3.18 -1.55
N ASN A 104 -1.64 -4.10 -0.73
CA ASN A 104 -2.48 -5.10 -0.08
C ASN A 104 -3.41 -4.46 0.99
N PRO A 105 -4.38 -5.20 1.58
CA PRO A 105 -5.36 -4.63 2.51
C PRO A 105 -4.78 -3.86 3.71
N CYS A 106 -3.65 -4.30 4.26
CA CYS A 106 -3.01 -3.63 5.41
C CYS A 106 -2.07 -2.48 5.01
N GLY A 107 -1.77 -2.32 3.71
CA GLY A 107 -0.98 -1.22 3.19
C GLY A 107 0.54 -1.38 3.25
N GLU A 108 1.06 -2.51 3.77
CA GLU A 108 2.49 -2.74 3.93
C GLU A 108 3.19 -3.23 2.66
N GLN A 109 2.42 -3.65 1.63
CA GLN A 109 2.96 -4.17 0.37
C GLN A 109 2.50 -3.33 -0.82
N PRO A 110 3.26 -2.30 -1.22
CA PRO A 110 3.02 -1.59 -2.47
C PRO A 110 3.28 -2.51 -3.67
N LEU A 111 2.30 -2.60 -4.56
CA LEU A 111 2.32 -3.56 -5.67
C LEU A 111 1.97 -2.89 -7.01
N PRO A 112 2.67 -3.30 -8.09
CA PRO A 112 2.25 -2.98 -9.46
C PRO A 112 1.04 -3.84 -9.85
N PRO A 113 0.41 -3.58 -11.02
CA PRO A 113 -0.60 -4.48 -11.58
C PRO A 113 -0.10 -5.92 -11.64
N TYR A 114 -0.95 -6.87 -11.26
CA TYR A 114 -0.66 -8.31 -11.15
C TYR A 114 0.44 -8.68 -10.16
N GLY A 115 0.96 -7.71 -9.39
CA GLY A 115 1.99 -7.95 -8.40
C GLY A 115 1.53 -8.89 -7.29
N ALA A 116 2.41 -9.78 -6.89
CA ALA A 116 2.25 -10.64 -5.72
C ALA A 116 3.50 -10.53 -4.84
N CYS A 117 3.31 -10.57 -3.53
CA CYS A 117 4.40 -10.58 -2.57
C CYS A 117 4.23 -11.74 -1.59
N LEU A 118 5.28 -12.53 -1.44
CA LEU A 118 5.33 -13.58 -0.43
C LEU A 118 5.80 -12.99 0.90
N LEU A 119 5.03 -13.21 1.96
CA LEU A 119 5.34 -12.67 3.29
C LEU A 119 5.92 -13.73 4.22
N GLY A 120 6.89 -13.32 5.02
CA GLY A 120 7.41 -14.06 6.15
C GLY A 120 7.74 -13.14 7.31
N SER A 121 7.77 -13.66 8.54
CA SER A 121 8.09 -12.85 9.72
C SER A 121 9.09 -13.58 10.61
N ILE A 122 10.15 -12.88 11.02
CA ILE A 122 11.11 -13.36 11.99
C ILE A 122 10.73 -12.82 13.38
N ASN A 123 10.58 -13.72 14.35
CA ASN A 123 10.34 -13.32 15.74
C ASN A 123 11.64 -12.84 16.39
N MET A 124 11.87 -11.53 16.33
CA MET A 124 13.08 -10.89 16.85
C MET A 124 13.26 -11.09 18.35
N ALA A 125 12.18 -11.23 19.13
CA ALA A 125 12.28 -11.46 20.58
C ALA A 125 12.97 -12.78 20.94
N ARG A 126 12.94 -13.77 20.04
CA ARG A 126 13.62 -15.05 20.22
C ARG A 126 15.12 -15.01 19.99
N LEU A 127 15.62 -13.88 19.46
CA LEU A 127 17.04 -13.65 19.16
C LEU A 127 17.70 -12.75 20.20
N VAL A 128 16.99 -12.41 21.29
CA VAL A 128 17.52 -11.59 22.39
C VAL A 128 18.08 -12.49 23.48
N SER A 129 19.36 -12.31 23.78
CA SER A 129 20.01 -12.88 24.99
C SER A 129 19.68 -12.02 26.21
N ASP A 130 19.55 -12.66 27.38
CA ASP A 130 19.28 -12.04 28.66
C ASP A 130 18.10 -11.04 28.61
N PRO A 131 16.90 -11.48 28.12
CA PRO A 131 15.78 -10.58 27.96
C PRO A 131 15.37 -9.97 29.33
N PHE A 132 15.00 -8.69 29.29
CA PHE A 132 14.62 -7.88 30.47
C PHE A 132 15.77 -7.55 31.45
N ASP A 133 17.00 -7.91 31.15
CA ASP A 133 18.19 -7.50 31.92
C ASP A 133 18.91 -6.32 31.26
N LYS A 134 19.78 -5.64 32.03
CA LYS A 134 20.64 -4.56 31.49
C LYS A 134 21.66 -5.06 30.46
N THR A 135 21.92 -6.34 30.41
CA THR A 135 22.78 -7.04 29.46
C THR A 135 22.03 -7.52 28.24
N ALA A 136 20.72 -7.26 28.13
CA ALA A 136 19.90 -7.67 26.99
C ALA A 136 20.51 -7.19 25.67
N ARG A 137 20.72 -8.10 24.74
CA ARG A 137 21.28 -7.81 23.40
C ARG A 137 20.70 -8.74 22.36
N LEU A 138 20.52 -8.22 21.17
CA LEU A 138 20.23 -9.01 19.99
C LEU A 138 21.47 -9.82 19.60
N ASP A 139 21.29 -11.07 19.17
CA ASP A 139 22.35 -11.89 18.59
C ASP A 139 22.45 -11.63 17.05
N PRO A 140 23.43 -10.84 16.59
CA PRO A 140 23.54 -10.51 15.17
C PRO A 140 23.88 -11.71 14.30
N LYS A 141 24.64 -12.68 14.85
CA LYS A 141 25.03 -13.87 14.10
C LYS A 141 23.83 -14.79 13.87
N ALA A 142 23.07 -15.08 14.93
CA ALA A 142 21.86 -15.88 14.82
C ALA A 142 20.84 -15.21 13.88
N LEU A 143 20.71 -13.89 13.92
CA LEU A 143 19.86 -13.15 12.98
C LEU A 143 20.32 -13.33 11.54
N THR A 144 21.59 -13.16 11.25
CA THR A 144 22.16 -13.31 9.89
C THR A 144 21.94 -14.71 9.34
N ASP A 145 22.23 -15.73 10.15
CA ASP A 145 22.06 -17.13 9.75
C ASP A 145 20.59 -17.46 9.48
N LEU A 146 19.68 -16.97 10.32
CA LEU A 146 18.24 -17.17 10.16
C LEU A 146 17.69 -16.43 8.93
N VAL A 147 18.13 -15.21 8.67
CA VAL A 147 17.71 -14.43 7.48
C VAL A 147 18.12 -15.16 6.20
N ALA A 148 19.34 -15.69 6.13
CA ALA A 148 19.79 -16.44 4.97
C ALA A 148 18.89 -17.65 4.66
N VAL A 149 18.46 -18.38 5.69
CA VAL A 149 17.54 -19.51 5.54
C VAL A 149 16.13 -19.03 5.16
N ALA A 150 15.63 -17.98 5.82
CA ALA A 150 14.29 -17.45 5.58
C ALA A 150 14.16 -16.93 4.15
N VAL A 151 15.10 -16.16 3.65
CA VAL A 151 15.10 -15.65 2.26
C VAL A 151 15.13 -16.81 1.27
N ARG A 152 16.00 -17.81 1.47
CA ARG A 152 16.05 -18.99 0.62
C ARG A 152 14.72 -19.76 0.60
N MET A 153 14.11 -19.93 1.78
CA MET A 153 12.80 -20.58 1.89
C MET A 153 11.72 -19.83 1.12
N MET A 154 11.63 -18.50 1.33
CA MET A 154 10.63 -17.68 0.67
C MET A 154 10.83 -17.62 -0.85
N ASP A 155 12.06 -17.54 -1.31
CA ASP A 155 12.39 -17.58 -2.73
C ASP A 155 11.98 -18.91 -3.38
N ASN A 156 12.24 -20.04 -2.71
CA ASN A 156 11.78 -21.36 -3.16
C ASN A 156 10.25 -21.46 -3.22
N VAL A 157 9.53 -20.79 -2.30
CA VAL A 157 8.05 -20.78 -2.32
C VAL A 157 7.52 -19.99 -3.52
N VAL A 158 8.22 -18.96 -4.00
CA VAL A 158 7.85 -18.30 -5.26
C VAL A 158 7.84 -19.29 -6.42
N ASP A 159 8.87 -20.17 -6.50
CA ASP A 159 8.92 -21.21 -7.54
C ASP A 159 7.85 -22.29 -7.39
N ALA A 160 7.53 -22.65 -6.16
CA ALA A 160 6.53 -23.66 -5.85
C ALA A 160 5.08 -23.15 -5.96
N SER A 161 4.89 -21.82 -6.01
CA SER A 161 3.56 -21.19 -6.03
C SER A 161 2.84 -21.39 -7.36
N ARG A 162 1.53 -21.60 -7.28
CA ARG A 162 0.64 -21.68 -8.45
C ARG A 162 -0.21 -20.42 -8.49
N PHE A 163 -0.10 -19.69 -9.58
CA PHE A 163 -0.85 -18.46 -9.79
C PHE A 163 -2.06 -18.73 -10.69
N PRO A 164 -3.24 -18.13 -10.40
CA PRO A 164 -4.44 -18.35 -11.19
C PRO A 164 -4.38 -17.71 -12.58
N LEU A 165 -3.59 -16.65 -12.75
CA LEU A 165 -3.42 -15.94 -14.01
C LEU A 165 -1.97 -15.97 -14.46
N GLU A 166 -1.76 -16.16 -15.77
CA GLU A 166 -0.44 -16.14 -16.41
C GLU A 166 0.33 -14.83 -16.10
N ALA A 167 -0.34 -13.67 -16.17
CA ALA A 167 0.27 -12.39 -15.87
C ALA A 167 0.81 -12.30 -14.44
N GLN A 168 0.11 -12.91 -13.47
CA GLN A 168 0.59 -12.98 -12.08
C GLN A 168 1.81 -13.91 -11.95
N ALA A 169 1.82 -15.04 -12.64
CA ALA A 169 2.95 -15.96 -12.66
C ALA A 169 4.20 -15.30 -13.22
N GLN A 170 4.06 -14.63 -14.37
CA GLN A 170 5.16 -13.92 -15.02
C GLN A 170 5.71 -12.79 -14.13
N GLU A 171 4.84 -12.00 -13.51
CA GLU A 171 5.22 -10.92 -12.60
C GLU A 171 5.98 -11.45 -11.37
N ALA A 172 5.46 -12.51 -10.74
CA ALA A 172 6.08 -13.12 -9.57
C ALA A 172 7.46 -13.72 -9.90
N GLN A 173 7.58 -14.44 -11.01
CA GLN A 173 8.84 -15.06 -11.44
C GLN A 173 9.88 -14.01 -11.86
N ALA A 174 9.46 -12.95 -12.55
CA ALA A 174 10.37 -11.90 -13.01
C ALA A 174 10.96 -11.08 -11.87
N LYS A 175 10.17 -10.80 -10.81
CA LYS A 175 10.56 -9.84 -9.76
C LYS A 175 10.80 -10.49 -8.40
N ARG A 176 10.31 -11.72 -8.18
CA ARG A 176 10.55 -12.54 -6.97
C ARG A 176 10.36 -11.74 -5.68
N ARG A 177 9.25 -11.04 -5.59
CA ARG A 177 8.95 -10.11 -4.49
C ARG A 177 8.65 -10.86 -3.20
N ILE A 178 9.47 -10.62 -2.20
CA ILE A 178 9.34 -11.17 -0.85
C ILE A 178 9.35 -10.03 0.18
N GLY A 179 8.68 -10.23 1.31
CA GLY A 179 8.57 -9.22 2.36
C GLY A 179 8.57 -9.78 3.77
#